data_9e2257fe4e5150c70240122c69726a73
#
_entry.id   9e2257fe4e5150c70240122c69726a73
#
_cell.length_a   1.000
_cell.length_b   1.000
_cell.length_c   1.000
_cell.angle_alpha   90.00
_cell.angle_beta   90.00
_cell.angle_gamma   90.00
#
_symmetry.space_group_name_H-M   'P 1'
#
loop_
_entity.id
_entity.type
_entity.pdbx_description
1 polymer ?
#
loop_
_entity_poly.entity_id
_entity_poly.type
_entity_poly.pdbx_seq_one_letter_code
_entity_poly.pdbx_strand_id
1 'polypeptide(L)'
;MYISDVIIFSTITGNVTGIAYITAARAIGNLVRHSGNISTAIYPKMLAGGKHEHLQENLIRTLYFAFPTIAFSIVFARAGVFALNPEYEIAASIVIFLSFRTFFATLNRIFRSAIQGVDKVDVVENAGFKNYIKSSLIVVPTIRTIQYASYVILLISGLYFLVENQSSQFELVNYWAIITVCVEIPFVIYFVILVRRKFVLNLNFKIIFKYGISSFVSFGITHLLMERYLIYDISIFNFLPNLMLFVTFGIIFYLGFTYLIDKKTRQLFKMIIKEIRNK
;
A
#
# COMPACT_ATOMS: atom_id res chain seq x y z
N MET A 1 14.13 -7.13 -4.93
CA MET A 1 12.81 -7.54 -5.45
C MET A 1 12.53 -6.93 -6.83
N TYR A 2 12.51 -5.61 -7.01
CA TYR A 2 12.15 -5.02 -8.31
C TYR A 2 13.10 -5.39 -9.47
N ILE A 3 14.40 -5.34 -9.27
CA ILE A 3 15.39 -5.65 -10.31
C ILE A 3 15.28 -7.11 -10.75
N SER A 4 15.14 -8.03 -9.80
CA SER A 4 14.98 -9.46 -10.11
C SER A 4 13.67 -9.75 -10.86
N ASP A 5 12.57 -9.05 -10.51
CA ASP A 5 11.28 -9.21 -11.19
C ASP A 5 11.38 -8.78 -12.67
N VAL A 6 12.07 -7.66 -12.93
CA VAL A 6 12.31 -7.14 -14.29
C VAL A 6 13.15 -8.13 -15.10
N ILE A 7 14.22 -8.68 -14.51
CA ILE A 7 15.08 -9.67 -15.18
C ILE A 7 14.27 -10.93 -15.51
N ILE A 8 13.50 -11.47 -14.55
CA ILE A 8 12.66 -12.65 -14.76
C ILE A 8 11.67 -12.39 -15.91
N PHE A 9 10.95 -11.26 -15.84
CA PHE A 9 9.96 -10.91 -16.86
C PHE A 9 10.59 -10.78 -18.25
N SER A 10 11.66 -9.98 -18.40
CA SER A 10 12.31 -9.76 -19.70
C SER A 10 12.93 -11.04 -20.27
N THR A 11 13.51 -11.90 -19.41
CA THR A 11 14.12 -13.15 -19.85
C THR A 11 13.07 -14.16 -20.37
N ILE A 12 11.90 -14.24 -19.70
CA ILE A 12 10.87 -15.20 -20.09
C ILE A 12 10.05 -14.69 -21.28
N THR A 13 9.71 -13.39 -21.30
CA THR A 13 8.82 -12.83 -22.32
C THR A 13 9.56 -12.33 -23.57
N GLY A 14 10.88 -12.14 -23.49
CA GLY A 14 11.69 -11.56 -24.58
C GLY A 14 11.33 -10.11 -24.91
N ASN A 15 10.51 -9.43 -24.11
CA ASN A 15 9.96 -8.11 -24.41
C ASN A 15 10.05 -7.17 -23.21
N VAL A 16 10.37 -5.90 -23.47
CA VAL A 16 10.53 -4.85 -22.46
C VAL A 16 9.32 -3.91 -22.35
N THR A 17 8.36 -3.96 -23.28
CA THR A 17 7.17 -3.07 -23.29
C THR A 17 6.34 -3.24 -22.03
N GLY A 18 6.16 -4.48 -21.57
CA GLY A 18 5.45 -4.76 -20.32
C GLY A 18 6.10 -4.13 -19.08
N ILE A 19 7.43 -3.95 -19.11
CA ILE A 19 8.17 -3.28 -18.03
C ILE A 19 7.80 -1.79 -17.96
N ALA A 20 7.57 -1.15 -19.09
CA ALA A 20 7.11 0.25 -19.13
C ALA A 20 5.74 0.39 -18.48
N TYR A 21 4.78 -0.48 -18.81
CA TYR A 21 3.44 -0.48 -18.21
C TYR A 21 3.48 -0.67 -16.69
N ILE A 22 4.23 -1.66 -16.19
CA ILE A 22 4.30 -1.90 -14.75
C ILE A 22 5.05 -0.79 -14.02
N THR A 23 6.02 -0.15 -14.67
CA THR A 23 6.76 0.97 -14.08
C THR A 23 5.88 2.20 -13.95
N ALA A 24 5.12 2.55 -14.99
CA ALA A 24 4.14 3.62 -14.97
C ALA A 24 3.06 3.36 -13.90
N ALA A 25 2.50 2.15 -13.86
CA ALA A 25 1.51 1.76 -12.87
C ALA A 25 2.05 1.82 -11.44
N ARG A 26 3.31 1.44 -11.22
CA ARG A 26 3.98 1.54 -9.91
C ARG A 26 4.15 2.99 -9.43
N ALA A 27 4.37 3.93 -10.32
CA ALA A 27 4.48 5.35 -9.94
C ALA A 27 3.23 5.81 -9.19
N ILE A 28 2.04 5.42 -9.67
CA ILE A 28 0.76 5.75 -9.05
C ILE A 28 0.46 4.84 -7.86
N GLY A 29 0.56 3.52 -8.03
CA GLY A 29 0.23 2.54 -6.97
C GLY A 29 1.11 2.65 -5.72
N ASN A 30 2.34 3.15 -5.86
CA ASN A 30 3.24 3.37 -4.73
C ASN A 30 2.85 4.57 -3.86
N LEU A 31 1.93 5.45 -4.28
CA LEU A 31 1.43 6.54 -3.43
C LEU A 31 0.88 6.02 -2.10
N VAL A 32 0.26 4.85 -2.10
CA VAL A 32 -0.23 4.16 -0.90
C VAL A 32 0.88 3.90 0.13
N ARG A 33 2.12 3.71 -0.32
CA ARG A 33 3.28 3.46 0.54
C ARG A 33 3.55 4.60 1.53
N HIS A 34 3.23 5.84 1.14
CA HIS A 34 3.49 7.01 1.99
C HIS A 34 2.67 6.98 3.28
N SER A 35 1.49 6.35 3.28
CA SER A 35 0.70 6.13 4.49
C SER A 35 1.46 5.34 5.57
N GLY A 36 2.35 4.46 5.14
CA GLY A 36 3.17 3.63 6.03
C GLY A 36 4.35 4.37 6.70
N ASN A 37 4.67 5.59 6.29
CA ASN A 37 5.75 6.36 6.93
C ASN A 37 5.41 6.71 8.38
N ILE A 38 4.10 6.82 8.70
CA ILE A 38 3.60 7.04 10.05
C ILE A 38 3.99 5.88 10.99
N SER A 39 4.17 4.69 10.44
CA SER A 39 4.45 3.47 11.21
C SER A 39 5.93 3.22 11.50
N THR A 40 6.84 4.05 11.04
CA THR A 40 8.29 3.82 11.19
C THR A 40 8.77 3.81 12.64
N ALA A 41 8.08 4.53 13.53
CA ALA A 41 8.39 4.60 14.95
C ALA A 41 7.84 3.41 15.78
N ILE A 42 7.14 2.44 15.18
CA ILE A 42 6.57 1.30 15.94
C ILE A 42 7.67 0.45 16.55
N TYR A 43 8.65 0.02 15.75
CA TYR A 43 9.71 -0.86 16.23
C TYR A 43 10.41 -0.32 17.46
N PRO A 44 11.02 0.88 17.46
CA PRO A 44 11.70 1.42 18.64
C PRO A 44 10.76 1.64 19.83
N LYS A 45 9.50 2.03 19.60
CA LYS A 45 8.51 2.18 20.68
C LYS A 45 8.18 0.84 21.36
N MET A 46 8.02 -0.21 20.57
CA MET A 46 7.74 -1.56 21.11
C MET A 46 8.95 -2.11 21.85
N LEU A 47 10.17 -1.89 21.34
CA LEU A 47 11.42 -2.31 21.98
C LEU A 47 11.64 -1.61 23.34
N ALA A 48 11.27 -0.33 23.44
CA ALA A 48 11.30 0.44 24.68
C ALA A 48 10.24 0.03 25.72
N GLY A 49 9.57 -1.11 25.53
CA GLY A 49 8.51 -1.59 26.42
C GLY A 49 7.14 -1.01 26.11
N GLY A 50 6.91 -0.60 24.85
CA GLY A 50 5.65 -0.01 24.40
C GLY A 50 4.45 -0.93 24.60
N LYS A 51 3.35 -0.34 25.06
CA LYS A 51 2.09 -1.05 25.28
C LYS A 51 1.38 -1.33 23.95
N HIS A 52 0.52 -2.35 23.95
CA HIS A 52 -0.34 -2.70 22.79
C HIS A 52 -1.18 -1.52 22.26
N GLU A 53 -1.49 -0.52 23.10
CA GLU A 53 -2.19 0.71 22.73
C GLU A 53 -1.43 1.51 21.64
N HIS A 54 -0.10 1.54 21.70
CA HIS A 54 0.72 2.22 20.69
C HIS A 54 0.62 1.56 19.31
N LEU A 55 0.51 0.23 19.27
CA LEU A 55 0.30 -0.49 18.01
C LEU A 55 -1.07 -0.18 17.44
N GLN A 56 -2.12 -0.19 18.29
CA GLN A 56 -3.49 0.14 17.88
C GLN A 56 -3.61 1.56 17.32
N GLU A 57 -3.06 2.52 18.06
CA GLU A 57 -3.11 3.92 17.66
C GLU A 57 -2.38 4.13 16.32
N ASN A 58 -1.21 3.52 16.19
CA ASN A 58 -0.43 3.61 14.96
C ASN A 58 -1.13 2.95 13.78
N LEU A 59 -1.76 1.79 13.97
CA LEU A 59 -2.53 1.12 12.94
C LEU A 59 -3.72 1.99 12.49
N ILE A 60 -4.47 2.57 13.44
CA ILE A 60 -5.60 3.45 13.14
C ILE A 60 -5.13 4.69 12.36
N ARG A 61 -4.02 5.32 12.78
CA ARG A 61 -3.43 6.47 12.08
C ARG A 61 -2.97 6.10 10.67
N THR A 62 -2.32 4.95 10.52
CA THR A 62 -1.91 4.47 9.18
C THR A 62 -3.11 4.22 8.29
N LEU A 63 -4.17 3.59 8.79
CA LEU A 63 -5.38 3.33 8.03
C LEU A 63 -6.13 4.62 7.65
N TYR A 64 -6.10 5.65 8.51
CA TYR A 64 -6.66 6.98 8.19
C TYR A 64 -6.06 7.58 6.90
N PHE A 65 -4.77 7.35 6.65
CA PHE A 65 -4.10 7.82 5.42
C PHE A 65 -4.09 6.75 4.32
N ALA A 66 -4.09 5.47 4.65
CA ALA A 66 -4.02 4.39 3.67
C ALA A 66 -5.32 4.25 2.86
N PHE A 67 -6.49 4.40 3.50
CA PHE A 67 -7.77 4.32 2.79
C PHE A 67 -7.94 5.42 1.72
N PRO A 68 -7.71 6.71 2.01
CA PRO A 68 -7.82 7.73 0.97
C PRO A 68 -6.75 7.58 -0.12
N THR A 69 -5.54 7.14 0.21
CA THR A 69 -4.50 6.95 -0.82
C THR A 69 -4.80 5.75 -1.72
N ILE A 70 -5.40 4.67 -1.21
CA ILE A 70 -5.82 3.55 -2.06
C ILE A 70 -7.04 3.94 -2.92
N ALA A 71 -8.05 4.61 -2.34
CA ALA A 71 -9.21 5.11 -3.07
C ALA A 71 -8.78 6.12 -4.17
N PHE A 72 -7.87 7.03 -3.83
CA PHE A 72 -7.21 7.92 -4.78
C PHE A 72 -6.55 7.15 -5.93
N SER A 73 -5.67 6.19 -5.60
CA SER A 73 -4.93 5.43 -6.62
C SER A 73 -5.86 4.65 -7.55
N ILE A 74 -6.99 4.16 -7.05
CA ILE A 74 -7.99 3.46 -7.85
C ILE A 74 -8.72 4.43 -8.77
N VAL A 75 -9.24 5.53 -8.23
CA VAL A 75 -10.04 6.51 -8.98
C VAL A 75 -9.21 7.23 -10.04
N PHE A 76 -7.99 7.58 -9.69
CA PHE A 76 -7.07 8.27 -10.60
C PHE A 76 -6.15 7.33 -11.39
N ALA A 77 -6.38 6.00 -11.36
CA ALA A 77 -5.54 5.03 -12.05
C ALA A 77 -5.38 5.37 -13.54
N ARG A 78 -6.50 5.49 -14.27
CA ARG A 78 -6.53 5.79 -15.71
C ARG A 78 -5.91 7.15 -16.01
N ALA A 79 -6.39 8.20 -15.34
CA ALA A 79 -5.93 9.55 -15.56
C ALA A 79 -4.46 9.74 -15.16
N GLY A 80 -4.00 9.07 -14.10
CA GLY A 80 -2.62 9.13 -13.64
C GLY A 80 -1.63 8.50 -14.62
N VAL A 81 -1.93 7.30 -15.15
CA VAL A 81 -1.04 6.68 -16.15
C VAL A 81 -1.12 7.39 -17.50
N PHE A 82 -2.29 7.91 -17.90
CA PHE A 82 -2.45 8.76 -19.07
C PHE A 82 -1.61 10.04 -18.98
N ALA A 83 -1.55 10.67 -17.80
CA ALA A 83 -0.71 11.86 -17.58
C ALA A 83 0.80 11.59 -17.76
N LEU A 84 1.25 10.35 -17.51
CA LEU A 84 2.63 9.96 -17.75
C LEU A 84 2.90 9.75 -19.24
N ASN A 85 2.03 9.04 -19.92
CA ASN A 85 1.99 8.84 -21.36
C ASN A 85 0.60 8.30 -21.74
N PRO A 86 -0.09 8.87 -22.76
CA PRO A 86 -1.37 8.37 -23.24
C PRO A 86 -1.38 6.87 -23.57
N GLU A 87 -0.29 6.32 -24.07
CA GLU A 87 -0.15 4.88 -24.38
C GLU A 87 -0.21 3.99 -23.13
N TYR A 88 0.04 4.56 -21.93
CA TYR A 88 -0.02 3.81 -20.67
C TYR A 88 -1.43 3.69 -20.10
N GLU A 89 -2.44 4.26 -20.73
CA GLU A 89 -3.84 4.20 -20.27
C GLU A 89 -4.30 2.76 -20.01
N ILE A 90 -3.86 1.81 -20.85
CA ILE A 90 -4.14 0.38 -20.71
C ILE A 90 -3.64 -0.19 -19.37
N ALA A 91 -2.61 0.41 -18.76
CA ALA A 91 -2.05 -0.03 -17.50
C ALA A 91 -2.87 0.38 -16.25
N ALA A 92 -4.04 1.01 -16.41
CA ALA A 92 -4.88 1.44 -15.31
C ALA A 92 -5.29 0.30 -14.36
N SER A 93 -5.62 -0.88 -14.91
CA SER A 93 -5.94 -2.07 -14.09
C SER A 93 -4.75 -2.53 -13.23
N ILE A 94 -3.54 -2.41 -13.76
CA ILE A 94 -2.30 -2.76 -13.06
C ILE A 94 -2.09 -1.84 -11.85
N VAL A 95 -2.42 -0.53 -11.97
CA VAL A 95 -2.38 0.43 -10.84
C VAL A 95 -3.24 -0.06 -9.69
N ILE A 96 -4.45 -0.56 -9.98
CA ILE A 96 -5.39 -1.04 -8.96
C ILE A 96 -4.76 -2.19 -8.17
N PHE A 97 -4.27 -3.22 -8.86
CA PHE A 97 -3.62 -4.37 -8.19
C PHE A 97 -2.38 -3.94 -7.39
N LEU A 98 -1.53 -3.09 -7.95
CA LEU A 98 -0.34 -2.62 -7.25
C LEU A 98 -0.68 -1.74 -6.03
N SER A 99 -1.78 -0.99 -6.07
CA SER A 99 -2.28 -0.22 -4.92
C SER A 99 -2.71 -1.14 -3.77
N PHE A 100 -3.48 -2.19 -4.07
CA PHE A 100 -3.84 -3.21 -3.07
C PHE A 100 -2.62 -3.94 -2.53
N ARG A 101 -1.71 -4.36 -3.40
CA ARG A 101 -0.45 -4.97 -2.98
C ARG A 101 0.33 -4.05 -2.03
N THR A 102 0.45 -2.76 -2.35
CA THR A 102 1.18 -1.79 -1.54
C THR A 102 0.49 -1.55 -0.19
N PHE A 103 -0.85 -1.55 -0.17
CA PHE A 103 -1.64 -1.49 1.05
C PHE A 103 -1.37 -2.69 1.97
N PHE A 104 -1.48 -3.91 1.44
CA PHE A 104 -1.21 -5.12 2.22
C PHE A 104 0.25 -5.19 2.69
N ALA A 105 1.21 -4.82 1.84
CA ALA A 105 2.62 -4.74 2.23
C ALA A 105 2.88 -3.71 3.33
N THR A 106 2.12 -2.62 3.36
CA THR A 106 2.17 -1.61 4.44
C THR A 106 1.67 -2.19 5.76
N LEU A 107 0.53 -2.90 5.75
CA LEU A 107 0.02 -3.60 6.94
C LEU A 107 1.00 -4.66 7.43
N ASN A 108 1.55 -5.47 6.51
CA ASN A 108 2.57 -6.47 6.82
C ASN A 108 3.78 -5.86 7.53
N ARG A 109 4.25 -4.70 7.05
CA ARG A 109 5.38 -4.00 7.66
C ARG A 109 5.08 -3.59 9.10
N ILE A 110 3.88 -3.05 9.36
CA ILE A 110 3.45 -2.66 10.71
C ILE A 110 3.46 -3.86 11.66
N PHE A 111 2.82 -4.94 11.26
CA PHE A 111 2.72 -6.14 12.09
C PHE A 111 4.08 -6.78 12.37
N ARG A 112 4.94 -6.87 11.35
CA ARG A 112 6.31 -7.38 11.53
C ARG A 112 7.13 -6.51 12.49
N SER A 113 7.09 -5.20 12.32
CA SER A 113 7.80 -4.26 13.21
C SER A 113 7.32 -4.37 14.65
N ALA A 114 6.00 -4.57 14.86
CA ALA A 114 5.46 -4.78 16.19
C ALA A 114 5.95 -6.11 16.82
N ILE A 115 5.93 -7.20 16.03
CA ILE A 115 6.37 -8.53 16.52
C ILE A 115 7.86 -8.53 16.86
N GLN A 116 8.69 -7.93 16.01
CA GLN A 116 10.14 -7.81 16.24
C GLN A 116 10.46 -6.89 17.40
N GLY A 117 9.73 -5.78 17.58
CA GLY A 117 9.98 -4.84 18.66
C GLY A 117 9.63 -5.34 20.06
N VAL A 118 8.87 -6.43 20.20
CA VAL A 118 8.60 -7.07 21.52
C VAL A 118 9.66 -8.08 21.89
N ASP A 119 10.40 -8.55 20.91
CA ASP A 119 11.46 -9.52 21.13
C ASP A 119 12.72 -8.81 21.63
N LYS A 120 13.08 -9.07 22.89
CA LYS A 120 14.20 -8.40 23.56
C LYS A 120 15.52 -9.16 23.42
N VAL A 121 15.61 -10.16 22.56
CA VAL A 121 16.79 -11.02 22.45
C VAL A 121 18.06 -10.22 22.08
N ASP A 122 17.92 -9.15 21.30
CA ASP A 122 19.03 -8.25 20.93
C ASP A 122 19.44 -7.25 22.02
N VAL A 123 18.66 -7.14 23.09
CA VAL A 123 18.94 -6.25 24.24
C VAL A 123 19.50 -7.03 25.45
N VAL A 124 19.39 -8.36 25.45
CA VAL A 124 19.84 -9.22 26.52
C VAL A 124 21.34 -9.52 26.36
N GLU A 125 22.15 -9.10 27.33
CA GLU A 125 23.59 -9.27 27.38
C GLU A 125 23.95 -10.75 27.30
N ASN A 126 23.98 -11.67 26.94
CA ASN A 126 24.29 -13.11 26.94
C ASN A 126 23.19 -13.98 26.32
N ALA A 127 22.47 -13.45 25.33
CA ALA A 127 21.53 -14.26 24.57
C ALA A 127 22.30 -15.35 23.77
N GLY A 128 22.09 -16.62 24.10
CA GLY A 128 22.67 -17.74 23.37
C GLY A 128 22.10 -17.89 21.96
N PHE A 129 22.88 -18.46 21.04
CA PHE A 129 22.53 -18.68 19.64
C PHE A 129 21.13 -19.36 19.45
N LYS A 130 20.77 -20.29 20.32
CA LYS A 130 19.48 -20.97 20.34
C LYS A 130 18.31 -20.02 20.59
N ASN A 131 18.53 -18.95 21.36
CA ASN A 131 17.52 -17.92 21.63
C ASN A 131 17.30 -17.04 20.40
N TYR A 132 18.36 -16.71 19.66
CA TYR A 132 18.27 -15.97 18.40
C TYR A 132 17.49 -16.74 17.33
N ILE A 133 17.77 -18.03 17.13
CA ILE A 133 17.06 -18.84 16.11
C ILE A 133 15.55 -18.88 16.35
N LYS A 134 15.11 -18.91 17.62
CA LYS A 134 13.68 -18.93 17.98
C LYS A 134 13.06 -17.54 18.06
N SER A 135 13.87 -16.49 17.95
CA SER A 135 13.42 -15.12 18.07
C SER A 135 12.66 -14.66 16.82
N SER A 136 11.81 -13.68 16.99
CA SER A 136 11.12 -13.02 15.88
C SER A 136 12.08 -12.26 14.95
N LEU A 137 13.29 -11.98 15.39
CA LEU A 137 14.34 -11.38 14.56
C LEU A 137 14.82 -12.31 13.43
N ILE A 138 14.80 -13.62 13.64
CA ILE A 138 15.14 -14.63 12.63
C ILE A 138 13.86 -15.14 11.94
N VAL A 139 12.81 -15.45 12.72
CA VAL A 139 11.56 -16.01 12.18
C VAL A 139 10.89 -15.08 11.16
N VAL A 140 10.81 -13.77 11.43
CA VAL A 140 10.16 -12.82 10.52
C VAL A 140 10.88 -12.68 9.17
N PRO A 141 12.22 -12.50 9.11
CA PRO A 141 12.96 -12.53 7.84
C PRO A 141 12.83 -13.87 7.11
N THR A 142 12.85 -15.01 7.80
CA THR A 142 12.69 -16.33 7.19
C THR A 142 11.34 -16.47 6.50
N ILE A 143 10.24 -16.08 7.17
CA ILE A 143 8.91 -16.06 6.57
C ILE A 143 8.87 -15.15 5.33
N ARG A 144 9.54 -14.00 5.38
CA ARG A 144 9.64 -13.10 4.24
C ARG A 144 10.41 -13.72 3.06
N THR A 145 11.45 -14.50 3.35
CA THR A 145 12.18 -15.25 2.32
C THR A 145 11.28 -16.30 1.68
N ILE A 146 10.50 -17.04 2.48
CA ILE A 146 9.51 -18.00 1.99
C ILE A 146 8.46 -17.29 1.11
N GLN A 147 7.94 -16.15 1.57
CA GLN A 147 7.00 -15.33 0.78
C GLN A 147 7.60 -14.96 -0.58
N TYR A 148 8.84 -14.50 -0.59
CA TYR A 148 9.51 -14.12 -1.83
C TYR A 148 9.77 -15.32 -2.75
N ALA A 149 10.21 -16.44 -2.19
CA ALA A 149 10.42 -17.68 -2.96
C ALA A 149 9.11 -18.17 -3.60
N SER A 150 8.01 -18.21 -2.83
CA SER A 150 6.68 -18.57 -3.34
C SER A 150 6.24 -17.63 -4.47
N TYR A 151 6.46 -16.32 -4.30
CA TYR A 151 6.17 -15.34 -5.33
C TYR A 151 6.96 -15.59 -6.62
N VAL A 152 8.27 -15.82 -6.52
CA VAL A 152 9.14 -16.06 -7.68
C VAL A 152 8.73 -17.32 -8.42
N ILE A 153 8.45 -18.42 -7.70
CA ILE A 153 7.99 -19.69 -8.28
C ILE A 153 6.70 -19.47 -9.07
N LEU A 154 5.70 -18.83 -8.46
CA LEU A 154 4.43 -18.57 -9.11
C LEU A 154 4.55 -17.60 -10.30
N LEU A 155 5.40 -16.58 -10.17
CA LEU A 155 5.64 -15.65 -11.27
C LEU A 155 6.26 -16.36 -12.48
N ILE A 156 7.32 -17.15 -12.26
CA ILE A 156 8.01 -17.88 -13.33
C ILE A 156 7.05 -18.88 -13.98
N SER A 157 6.42 -19.76 -13.20
CA SER A 157 5.54 -20.80 -13.73
C SER A 157 4.37 -20.24 -14.54
N GLY A 158 3.74 -19.16 -14.05
CA GLY A 158 2.62 -18.57 -14.76
C GLY A 158 3.04 -17.75 -15.99
N LEU A 159 4.19 -17.08 -15.95
CA LEU A 159 4.69 -16.40 -17.15
C LEU A 159 5.05 -17.41 -18.26
N TYR A 160 5.69 -18.54 -17.94
CA TYR A 160 5.94 -19.58 -18.92
C TYR A 160 4.65 -20.12 -19.52
N PHE A 161 3.65 -20.43 -18.70
CA PHE A 161 2.34 -20.90 -19.15
C PHE A 161 1.66 -19.89 -20.09
N LEU A 162 1.68 -18.60 -19.74
CA LEU A 162 1.05 -17.54 -20.54
C LEU A 162 1.79 -17.30 -21.86
N VAL A 163 3.13 -17.35 -21.87
CA VAL A 163 3.94 -17.20 -23.09
C VAL A 163 3.69 -18.37 -24.03
N GLU A 164 3.63 -19.59 -23.51
CA GLU A 164 3.32 -20.79 -24.31
C GLU A 164 1.92 -20.70 -24.97
N ASN A 165 0.95 -20.09 -24.26
CA ASN A 165 -0.39 -19.83 -24.78
C ASN A 165 -0.50 -18.55 -25.63
N GLN A 166 0.61 -17.93 -26.03
CA GLN A 166 0.67 -16.72 -26.86
C GLN A 166 -0.13 -15.53 -26.31
N SER A 167 -0.21 -15.42 -24.99
CA SER A 167 -0.90 -14.32 -24.32
C SER A 167 -0.30 -12.96 -24.67
N SER A 168 -1.14 -11.93 -24.69
CA SER A 168 -0.71 -10.55 -24.98
C SER A 168 0.21 -10.00 -23.90
N GLN A 169 1.04 -9.01 -24.26
CA GLN A 169 1.92 -8.33 -23.29
C GLN A 169 1.16 -7.75 -22.10
N PHE A 170 -0.05 -7.28 -22.34
CA PHE A 170 -0.93 -6.76 -21.30
C PHE A 170 -1.37 -7.85 -20.32
N GLU A 171 -1.72 -9.04 -20.81
CA GLU A 171 -2.10 -10.17 -19.95
C GLU A 171 -0.93 -10.65 -19.09
N LEU A 172 0.29 -10.70 -19.66
CA LEU A 172 1.51 -11.04 -18.92
C LEU A 172 1.77 -10.07 -17.75
N VAL A 173 1.61 -8.76 -18.00
CA VAL A 173 1.82 -7.74 -16.96
C VAL A 173 0.67 -7.73 -15.93
N ASN A 174 -0.58 -7.94 -16.36
CA ASN A 174 -1.70 -8.10 -15.45
C ASN A 174 -1.51 -9.31 -14.53
N TYR A 175 -1.11 -10.45 -15.09
CA TYR A 175 -0.76 -11.64 -14.29
C TYR A 175 0.30 -11.30 -13.25
N TRP A 176 1.39 -10.62 -13.67
CA TRP A 176 2.43 -10.19 -12.74
C TRP A 176 1.86 -9.33 -11.59
N ALA A 177 1.00 -8.36 -11.90
CA ALA A 177 0.37 -7.51 -10.88
C ALA A 177 -0.54 -8.31 -9.94
N ILE A 178 -1.38 -9.20 -10.48
CA ILE A 178 -2.30 -10.04 -9.71
C ILE A 178 -1.53 -10.96 -8.74
N ILE A 179 -0.51 -11.66 -9.23
CA ILE A 179 0.23 -12.61 -8.39
C ILE A 179 0.94 -11.91 -7.22
N THR A 180 1.38 -10.65 -7.39
CA THR A 180 1.95 -9.89 -6.28
C THR A 180 0.95 -9.65 -5.15
N VAL A 181 -0.32 -9.44 -5.47
CA VAL A 181 -1.41 -9.29 -4.48
C VAL A 181 -1.76 -10.64 -3.86
N CYS A 182 -1.95 -11.67 -4.69
CA CYS A 182 -2.34 -13.00 -4.24
C CYS A 182 -1.34 -13.60 -3.25
N VAL A 183 -0.05 -13.35 -3.47
CA VAL A 183 0.99 -13.80 -2.52
C VAL A 183 1.01 -12.95 -1.26
N GLU A 184 0.75 -11.64 -1.33
CA GLU A 184 0.82 -10.77 -0.15
C GLU A 184 -0.29 -11.09 0.88
N ILE A 185 -1.51 -11.40 0.43
CA ILE A 185 -2.69 -11.59 1.29
C ILE A 185 -2.50 -12.69 2.35
N PRO A 186 -2.08 -13.93 2.02
CA PRO A 186 -1.90 -15.00 3.01
C PRO A 186 -0.89 -14.61 4.11
N PHE A 187 0.16 -13.89 3.75
CA PHE A 187 1.17 -13.44 4.72
C PHE A 187 0.67 -12.32 5.61
N VAL A 188 -0.18 -11.42 5.10
CA VAL A 188 -0.88 -10.44 5.96
C VAL A 188 -1.75 -11.16 6.98
N ILE A 189 -2.56 -12.13 6.55
CA ILE A 189 -3.42 -12.91 7.43
C ILE A 189 -2.58 -13.63 8.49
N TYR A 190 -1.49 -14.27 8.08
CA TYR A 190 -0.57 -14.94 9.00
C TYR A 190 -0.02 -13.98 10.07
N PHE A 191 0.48 -12.79 9.66
CA PHE A 191 1.01 -11.81 10.61
C PHE A 191 -0.08 -11.20 11.50
N VAL A 192 -1.30 -11.02 11.02
CA VAL A 192 -2.45 -10.61 11.84
C VAL A 192 -2.73 -11.65 12.93
N ILE A 193 -2.75 -12.94 12.59
CA ILE A 193 -2.94 -14.02 13.55
C ILE A 193 -1.80 -14.02 14.59
N LEU A 194 -0.57 -13.89 14.14
CA LEU A 194 0.60 -13.89 15.02
C LEU A 194 0.60 -12.69 16.00
N VAL A 195 0.23 -11.50 15.51
CA VAL A 195 0.07 -10.30 16.33
C VAL A 195 -1.06 -10.47 17.35
N ARG A 196 -2.21 -11.04 16.95
CA ARG A 196 -3.32 -11.29 17.87
C ARG A 196 -2.99 -12.28 18.98
N ARG A 197 -2.05 -13.21 18.73
CA ARG A 197 -1.56 -14.14 19.77
C ARG A 197 -0.63 -13.46 20.79
N LYS A 198 0.10 -12.43 20.36
CA LYS A 198 1.06 -11.71 21.22
C LYS A 198 0.46 -10.47 21.89
N PHE A 199 -0.57 -9.89 21.30
CA PHE A 199 -1.18 -8.62 21.75
C PHE A 199 -2.69 -8.73 21.80
N VAL A 200 -3.27 -8.16 22.86
CA VAL A 200 -4.72 -7.93 22.93
C VAL A 200 -5.07 -6.72 22.08
N LEU A 201 -5.44 -6.96 20.81
CA LEU A 201 -5.83 -5.90 19.88
C LEU A 201 -7.33 -5.62 19.99
N ASN A 202 -7.70 -4.56 20.68
CA ASN A 202 -9.09 -4.05 20.72
C ASN A 202 -9.28 -3.01 19.61
N LEU A 203 -9.28 -3.46 18.34
CA LEU A 203 -9.46 -2.57 17.21
C LEU A 203 -10.88 -2.01 17.20
N ASN A 204 -11.01 -0.70 17.21
CA ASN A 204 -12.29 -0.04 17.02
C ASN A 204 -12.68 -0.08 15.53
N PHE A 205 -13.32 -1.18 15.12
CA PHE A 205 -13.75 -1.38 13.73
C PHE A 205 -14.68 -0.26 13.24
N LYS A 206 -15.46 0.38 14.12
CA LYS A 206 -16.32 1.51 13.75
C LYS A 206 -15.50 2.69 13.19
N ILE A 207 -14.33 2.97 13.78
CA ILE A 207 -13.44 4.05 13.32
C ILE A 207 -12.81 3.68 11.99
N ILE A 208 -12.33 2.44 11.88
CA ILE A 208 -11.72 1.93 10.62
C ILE A 208 -12.73 1.98 9.49
N PHE A 209 -13.95 1.52 9.72
CA PHE A 209 -15.03 1.52 8.75
C PHE A 209 -15.45 2.93 8.33
N LYS A 210 -15.49 3.89 9.27
CA LYS A 210 -15.73 5.30 8.96
C LYS A 210 -14.69 5.86 7.97
N TYR A 211 -13.40 5.59 8.19
CA TYR A 211 -12.36 6.08 7.30
C TYR A 211 -12.44 5.43 5.91
N GLY A 212 -12.72 4.12 5.86
CA GLY A 212 -12.95 3.41 4.62
C GLY A 212 -14.12 4.00 3.84
N ILE A 213 -15.31 4.09 4.45
CA ILE A 213 -16.49 4.67 3.79
C ILE A 213 -16.23 6.11 3.36
N SER A 214 -15.67 6.94 4.25
CA SER A 214 -15.37 8.34 3.90
C SER A 214 -14.48 8.45 2.67
N SER A 215 -13.47 7.58 2.57
CA SER A 215 -12.57 7.56 1.42
C SER A 215 -13.28 7.14 0.15
N PHE A 216 -13.99 6.01 0.17
CA PHE A 216 -14.67 5.50 -1.01
C PHE A 216 -15.83 6.39 -1.48
N VAL A 217 -16.56 7.01 -0.54
CA VAL A 217 -17.62 7.98 -0.91
C VAL A 217 -17.00 9.23 -1.52
N SER A 218 -15.97 9.82 -0.88
CA SER A 218 -15.35 11.05 -1.38
C SER A 218 -14.71 10.86 -2.76
N PHE A 219 -13.92 9.82 -2.93
CA PHE A 219 -13.27 9.53 -4.20
C PHE A 219 -14.22 8.93 -5.22
N GLY A 220 -15.28 8.22 -4.80
CA GLY A 220 -16.34 7.75 -5.68
C GLY A 220 -17.13 8.91 -6.33
N ILE A 221 -17.48 9.93 -5.55
CA ILE A 221 -18.09 11.17 -6.08
C ILE A 221 -17.12 11.87 -7.03
N THR A 222 -15.84 11.94 -6.67
CA THR A 222 -14.80 12.52 -7.53
C THR A 222 -14.71 11.76 -8.87
N HIS A 223 -14.80 10.42 -8.83
CA HIS A 223 -14.79 9.58 -10.04
C HIS A 223 -15.97 9.91 -10.97
N LEU A 224 -17.18 9.99 -10.42
CA LEU A 224 -18.38 10.34 -11.20
C LEU A 224 -18.27 11.73 -11.85
N LEU A 225 -17.66 12.69 -11.14
CA LEU A 225 -17.41 14.01 -11.70
C LEU A 225 -16.32 13.96 -12.78
N MET A 226 -15.27 13.18 -12.59
CA MET A 226 -14.21 12.99 -13.58
C MET A 226 -14.75 12.36 -14.86
N GLU A 227 -15.55 11.30 -14.76
CA GLU A 227 -16.14 10.65 -15.95
C GLU A 227 -16.96 11.62 -16.80
N ARG A 228 -17.58 12.61 -16.15
CA ARG A 228 -18.44 13.57 -16.85
C ARG A 228 -17.71 14.81 -17.39
N TYR A 229 -16.69 15.27 -16.69
CA TYR A 229 -16.09 16.60 -16.94
C TYR A 229 -14.59 16.58 -17.26
N LEU A 230 -13.88 15.48 -17.01
CA LEU A 230 -12.46 15.41 -17.34
C LEU A 230 -12.29 15.11 -18.83
N ILE A 231 -11.69 16.05 -19.55
CA ILE A 231 -11.34 15.89 -20.96
C ILE A 231 -9.90 15.38 -21.02
N TYR A 232 -9.72 14.23 -21.68
CA TYR A 232 -8.39 13.66 -21.93
C TYR A 232 -7.77 14.38 -23.12
N ASP A 233 -6.76 15.20 -22.86
CA ASP A 233 -5.98 15.94 -23.86
C ASP A 233 -4.55 15.37 -23.91
N ILE A 234 -4.02 15.14 -25.11
CA ILE A 234 -2.64 14.68 -25.32
C ILE A 234 -1.64 15.72 -24.79
N SER A 235 -2.00 17.00 -24.82
CA SER A 235 -1.18 18.06 -24.23
C SER A 235 -1.22 17.98 -22.71
N ILE A 236 -0.11 17.62 -22.10
CA ILE A 236 0.02 17.56 -20.63
C ILE A 236 -0.27 18.92 -19.96
N PHE A 237 0.02 20.02 -20.63
CA PHE A 237 -0.21 21.38 -20.10
C PHE A 237 -1.71 21.71 -20.00
N ASN A 238 -2.55 21.11 -20.85
CA ASN A 238 -4.00 21.24 -20.78
C ASN A 238 -4.61 20.21 -19.83
N PHE A 239 -4.11 18.99 -19.86
CA PHE A 239 -4.66 17.86 -19.10
C PHE A 239 -4.37 17.97 -17.60
N LEU A 240 -3.08 18.22 -17.24
CA LEU A 240 -2.63 18.18 -15.85
C LEU A 240 -3.33 19.18 -14.93
N PRO A 241 -3.53 20.48 -15.32
CA PRO A 241 -4.27 21.42 -14.48
C PRO A 241 -5.71 20.97 -14.22
N ASN A 242 -6.40 20.46 -15.24
CA ASN A 242 -7.76 19.93 -15.08
C ASN A 242 -7.79 18.71 -14.16
N LEU A 243 -6.85 17.78 -14.30
CA LEU A 243 -6.71 16.63 -13.41
C LEU A 243 -6.47 17.08 -11.96
N MET A 244 -5.59 18.07 -11.74
CA MET A 244 -5.27 18.57 -10.41
C MET A 244 -6.47 19.23 -9.70
N LEU A 245 -7.44 19.79 -10.42
CA LEU A 245 -8.69 20.27 -9.84
C LEU A 245 -9.48 19.13 -9.19
N PHE A 246 -9.62 17.99 -9.88
CA PHE A 246 -10.31 16.81 -9.32
C PHE A 246 -9.52 16.18 -8.18
N VAL A 247 -8.19 16.14 -8.27
CA VAL A 247 -7.33 15.67 -7.16
C VAL A 247 -7.56 16.53 -5.92
N THR A 248 -7.50 17.84 -6.07
CA THR A 248 -7.72 18.79 -4.97
C THR A 248 -9.13 18.65 -4.41
N PHE A 249 -10.14 18.55 -5.27
CA PHE A 249 -11.53 18.33 -4.87
C PHE A 249 -11.67 17.04 -4.03
N GLY A 250 -11.15 15.93 -4.51
CA GLY A 250 -11.23 14.63 -3.79
C GLY A 250 -10.58 14.69 -2.40
N ILE A 251 -9.41 15.32 -2.30
CA ILE A 251 -8.69 15.50 -1.03
C ILE A 251 -9.49 16.39 -0.07
N ILE A 252 -9.93 17.57 -0.52
CA ILE A 252 -10.72 18.50 0.29
C ILE A 252 -12.01 17.84 0.75
N PHE A 253 -12.70 17.12 -0.14
CA PHE A 253 -13.94 16.45 0.19
C PHE A 253 -13.74 15.35 1.22
N TYR A 254 -12.68 14.52 1.09
CA TYR A 254 -12.32 13.53 2.10
C TYR A 254 -12.01 14.16 3.46
N LEU A 255 -11.19 15.20 3.49
CA LEU A 255 -10.82 15.89 4.72
C LEU A 255 -12.03 16.56 5.38
N GLY A 256 -12.89 17.22 4.59
CA GLY A 256 -14.14 17.80 5.07
C GLY A 256 -15.10 16.77 5.63
N PHE A 257 -15.29 15.65 4.93
CA PHE A 257 -16.18 14.58 5.35
C PHE A 257 -15.68 13.91 6.64
N THR A 258 -14.38 13.61 6.75
CA THR A 258 -13.80 13.07 7.98
C THR A 258 -13.82 14.06 9.13
N TYR A 259 -13.64 15.35 8.88
CA TYR A 259 -13.79 16.41 9.89
C TYR A 259 -15.20 16.45 10.48
N LEU A 260 -16.24 16.25 9.67
CA LEU A 260 -17.64 16.23 10.15
C LEU A 260 -17.95 15.00 10.99
N ILE A 261 -17.40 13.84 10.63
CA ILE A 261 -17.79 12.54 11.26
C ILE A 261 -16.90 12.19 12.46
N ASP A 262 -15.61 12.56 12.44
CA ASP A 262 -14.64 12.07 13.43
C ASP A 262 -14.11 13.16 14.36
N LYS A 263 -14.30 12.96 15.68
CA LYS A 263 -13.82 13.88 16.72
C LYS A 263 -12.29 13.98 16.75
N LYS A 264 -11.56 12.87 16.46
CA LYS A 264 -10.10 12.86 16.48
C LYS A 264 -9.53 13.68 15.32
N THR A 265 -10.12 13.58 14.15
CA THR A 265 -9.78 14.42 13.00
C THR A 265 -9.99 15.90 13.30
N ARG A 266 -11.11 16.26 13.93
CA ARG A 266 -11.37 17.65 14.38
C ARG A 266 -10.31 18.17 15.34
N GLN A 267 -9.88 17.34 16.29
CA GLN A 267 -8.83 17.72 17.23
C GLN A 267 -7.48 17.92 16.54
N LEU A 268 -7.13 17.06 15.59
CA LEU A 268 -5.91 17.16 14.81
C LEU A 268 -5.88 18.47 14.00
N PHE A 269 -6.96 18.81 13.31
CA PHE A 269 -7.08 20.09 12.59
C PHE A 269 -6.95 21.30 13.53
N LYS A 270 -7.60 21.27 14.68
CA LYS A 270 -7.48 22.34 15.69
C LYS A 270 -6.03 22.52 16.17
N MET A 271 -5.30 21.43 16.38
CA MET A 271 -3.89 21.48 16.77
C MET A 271 -3.03 22.11 15.67
N ILE A 272 -3.21 21.68 14.42
CA ILE A 272 -2.47 22.24 13.27
C ILE A 272 -2.74 23.73 13.12
N ILE A 273 -4.00 24.16 13.15
CA ILE A 273 -4.37 25.58 13.06
C ILE A 273 -3.77 26.40 14.20
N LYS A 274 -3.77 25.85 15.42
CA LYS A 274 -3.16 26.51 16.58
C LYS A 274 -1.64 26.68 16.42
N GLU A 275 -0.97 25.67 15.87
CA GLU A 275 0.47 25.70 15.64
C GLU A 275 0.85 26.70 14.56
N ILE A 276 0.08 26.77 13.45
CA ILE A 276 0.28 27.76 12.39
C ILE A 276 0.05 29.19 12.90
N ARG A 277 -0.94 29.38 13.78
CA ARG A 277 -1.28 30.70 14.35
C ARG A 277 -0.24 31.21 15.38
N ASN A 278 0.48 30.27 16.00
CA ASN A 278 1.49 30.59 17.03
C ASN A 278 2.91 30.78 16.43
N LYS A 279 3.08 30.64 15.12
CA LYS A 279 4.27 31.01 14.34
C LYS A 279 4.07 32.38 13.70
#